data_166c7bc17bed67aaa8f419a0875cba21
#
_entry.id   166c7bc17bed67aaa8f419a0875cba21
#
_cell.length_a   1.000
_cell.length_b   1.000
_cell.length_c   1.000
_cell.angle_alpha   90.00
_cell.angle_beta   90.00
_cell.angle_gamma   90.00
#
_symmetry.space_group_name_H-M   'P 1'
#
loop_
_entity.id
_entity.type
_entity.pdbx_description
1 polymer ?
#
loop_
_entity_poly.entity_id
_entity_poly.type
_entity_poly.pdbx_seq_one_letter_code
_entity_poly.pdbx_strand_id
1 'polypeptide(L)'
;MEDHKPQTLVELLKQAVAAGADREALRFKQDKAWVGMTAERLLERVRNVALGLYRLGIRKSDRIAILAESGPLWSITDYAVLSNGAVSVPIYPTQPTHQVEYILRESEPRLLFVSTARQMRRVNDALKKFPDLRIVPFQPIADGENLISFDSIEEEGARLAAEQPELYDAISSDVHAGDLASIIYTSGTSGEPKGVMLTHSNVTFNALASGTFLRIEPGGVMLSFLPLSHIFERMVLYLCLHRGVQINYATGIETVAADIQEVRPTLMSTVPRLLEKIYARMQKNAADGGGMKKRIFDWSLRVARRSAQLSTRNESLPPLLQLQREIADQLVFAKLRQAVGGKIRRMVSGGAALPSELALVFTGAGIPVLQGYGLTETSPVIAVNTLEHNRVGSVGRPLPGLDIKIAEDGEILTRGPHVFQGYFNKPEDTAAAFTDEPAESQRWFKTGDIGLFDPDGFLFITDRKKDLIKTSGGKYVAPQMIEGMINQSEFVEQAVIVGDKRKYVSALIVPDFERLRAWAKEQGVGTTDKRELIADRRVVDMIKADVNRLTRELADYEKVKRIGLLAEEFSIDGGELTPTLKVKRRVVEEKYGELIESLYSGGE
;
A
#
# COMPACT_ATOMS: atom_id res chain seq x y z
N MET A 1 -25.45 26.26 12.67
CA MET A 1 -24.30 25.65 13.36
C MET A 1 -23.13 25.77 12.40
N GLU A 2 -22.12 26.56 12.73
CA GLU A 2 -20.86 26.52 11.97
C GLU A 2 -20.38 25.07 11.96
N ASP A 3 -20.14 24.54 10.77
CA ASP A 3 -19.65 23.16 10.61
C ASP A 3 -18.26 23.07 11.26
N HIS A 4 -18.23 22.64 12.52
CA HIS A 4 -16.99 22.38 13.24
C HIS A 4 -16.22 21.28 12.50
N LYS A 5 -15.10 21.64 11.87
CA LYS A 5 -14.24 20.66 11.20
C LYS A 5 -13.58 19.77 12.26
N PRO A 6 -13.70 18.43 12.16
CA PRO A 6 -13.08 17.54 13.11
C PRO A 6 -11.55 17.71 13.08
N GLN A 7 -10.95 17.73 14.25
CA GLN A 7 -9.51 17.88 14.43
C GLN A 7 -8.84 16.59 14.91
N THR A 8 -9.64 15.66 15.41
CA THR A 8 -9.16 14.37 15.89
C THR A 8 -9.84 13.22 15.15
N LEU A 9 -9.20 12.04 15.14
CA LEU A 9 -9.75 10.83 14.56
C LEU A 9 -11.00 10.35 15.31
N VAL A 10 -11.10 10.66 16.60
CA VAL A 10 -12.28 10.34 17.43
C VAL A 10 -13.47 11.20 17.01
N GLU A 11 -13.24 12.49 16.77
CA GLU A 11 -14.29 13.39 16.23
C GLU A 11 -14.76 12.96 14.84
N LEU A 12 -13.86 12.47 13.97
CA LEU A 12 -14.26 11.91 12.67
C LEU A 12 -15.27 10.76 12.83
N LEU A 13 -15.03 9.84 13.77
CA LEU A 13 -15.96 8.73 14.04
C LEU A 13 -17.27 9.24 14.60
N LYS A 14 -17.25 10.13 15.62
CA LYS A 14 -18.45 10.70 16.22
C LYS A 14 -19.32 11.42 15.18
N GLN A 15 -18.70 12.20 14.28
CA GLN A 15 -19.41 12.87 13.19
C GLN A 15 -19.99 11.88 12.16
N ALA A 16 -19.26 10.81 11.84
CA ALA A 16 -19.73 9.76 10.94
C ALA A 16 -20.99 9.07 11.46
N VAL A 17 -21.07 8.84 12.77
CA VAL A 17 -22.25 8.26 13.44
C VAL A 17 -23.40 9.27 13.48
N ALA A 18 -23.13 10.52 13.85
CA ALA A 18 -24.14 11.58 13.87
C ALA A 18 -24.78 11.83 12.49
N ALA A 19 -24.03 11.62 11.41
CA ALA A 19 -24.52 11.74 10.03
C ALA A 19 -25.39 10.54 9.57
N GLY A 20 -25.36 9.40 10.27
CA GLY A 20 -26.16 8.22 9.90
C GLY A 20 -25.89 7.03 10.81
N ALA A 21 -26.52 7.02 11.99
CA ALA A 21 -26.34 6.00 13.02
C ALA A 21 -26.72 4.59 12.54
N ASP A 22 -27.88 4.46 11.88
CA ASP A 22 -28.41 3.17 11.38
C ASP A 22 -27.69 2.67 10.12
N ARG A 23 -26.83 3.48 9.51
CA ARG A 23 -26.10 3.10 8.30
C ARG A 23 -25.16 1.94 8.58
N GLU A 24 -25.22 0.90 7.74
CA GLU A 24 -24.27 -0.19 7.77
C GLU A 24 -22.86 0.37 7.41
N ALA A 25 -22.00 0.48 8.41
CA ALA A 25 -20.66 1.10 8.28
C ALA A 25 -19.60 0.07 7.92
N LEU A 26 -19.63 -1.10 8.54
CA LEU A 26 -18.67 -2.19 8.34
C LEU A 26 -19.39 -3.47 7.93
N ARG A 27 -18.74 -4.27 7.08
CA ARG A 27 -19.14 -5.67 6.80
C ARG A 27 -17.91 -6.58 6.82
N PHE A 28 -18.11 -7.79 7.25
CA PHE A 28 -17.06 -8.82 7.32
C PHE A 28 -17.69 -10.21 7.20
N LYS A 29 -16.91 -11.22 6.87
CA LYS A 29 -17.41 -12.59 6.81
C LYS A 29 -17.32 -13.26 8.19
N GLN A 30 -18.44 -13.81 8.62
CA GLN A 30 -18.54 -14.72 9.74
C GLN A 30 -19.22 -16.00 9.24
N ASP A 31 -18.61 -17.16 9.46
CA ASP A 31 -19.10 -18.45 8.97
C ASP A 31 -19.46 -18.44 7.47
N LYS A 32 -18.60 -17.80 6.66
CA LYS A 32 -18.74 -17.60 5.21
C LYS A 32 -19.86 -16.65 4.77
N ALA A 33 -20.67 -16.11 5.68
CA ALA A 33 -21.72 -15.13 5.39
C ALA A 33 -21.23 -13.71 5.70
N TRP A 34 -21.66 -12.74 4.88
CA TRP A 34 -21.42 -11.33 5.16
C TRP A 34 -22.33 -10.84 6.27
N VAL A 35 -21.75 -10.35 7.36
CA VAL A 35 -22.43 -9.75 8.51
C VAL A 35 -22.15 -8.26 8.54
N GLY A 36 -23.17 -7.44 8.74
CA GLY A 36 -23.08 -5.98 8.82
C GLY A 36 -23.01 -5.48 10.26
N MET A 37 -22.37 -4.32 10.42
CA MET A 37 -22.33 -3.55 11.66
C MET A 37 -22.70 -2.10 11.35
N THR A 38 -23.73 -1.57 12.06
CA THR A 38 -24.13 -0.17 11.91
C THR A 38 -23.07 0.79 12.48
N ALA A 39 -23.13 2.05 12.09
CA ALA A 39 -22.23 3.08 12.63
C ALA A 39 -22.42 3.27 14.14
N GLU A 40 -23.67 3.23 14.61
CA GLU A 40 -24.00 3.29 16.03
C GLU A 40 -23.41 2.09 16.80
N ARG A 41 -23.58 0.88 16.29
CA ARG A 41 -23.02 -0.34 16.92
C ARG A 41 -21.50 -0.31 16.94
N LEU A 42 -20.88 0.24 15.90
CA LEU A 42 -19.42 0.44 15.87
C LEU A 42 -19.00 1.38 17.01
N LEU A 43 -19.64 2.54 17.17
CA LEU A 43 -19.30 3.50 18.23
C LEU A 43 -19.59 2.91 19.62
N GLU A 44 -20.67 2.18 19.79
CA GLU A 44 -20.98 1.48 21.05
C GLU A 44 -19.85 0.52 21.44
N ARG A 45 -19.39 -0.32 20.51
CA ARG A 45 -18.28 -1.25 20.75
C ARG A 45 -16.97 -0.53 21.02
N VAL A 46 -16.66 0.54 20.24
CA VAL A 46 -15.51 1.40 20.48
C VAL A 46 -15.53 1.99 21.89
N ARG A 47 -16.69 2.54 22.33
CA ARG A 47 -16.89 3.07 23.69
C ARG A 47 -16.63 1.99 24.75
N ASN A 48 -17.22 0.81 24.58
CA ASN A 48 -17.09 -0.27 25.55
C ASN A 48 -15.62 -0.74 25.64
N VAL A 49 -14.93 -0.95 24.52
CA VAL A 49 -13.52 -1.33 24.55
C VAL A 49 -12.65 -0.19 25.13
N ALA A 50 -12.93 1.07 24.79
CA ALA A 50 -12.20 2.21 25.34
C ALA A 50 -12.31 2.30 26.87
N LEU A 51 -13.51 2.16 27.40
CA LEU A 51 -13.76 2.17 28.84
C LEU A 51 -13.17 0.94 29.55
N GLY A 52 -13.18 -0.24 28.90
CA GLY A 52 -12.48 -1.42 29.38
C GLY A 52 -10.98 -1.23 29.47
N LEU A 53 -10.37 -0.61 28.45
CA LEU A 53 -8.96 -0.22 28.48
C LEU A 53 -8.66 0.80 29.58
N TYR A 54 -9.56 1.78 29.77
CA TYR A 54 -9.46 2.74 30.86
C TYR A 54 -9.49 2.05 32.24
N ARG A 55 -10.35 1.04 32.41
CA ARG A 55 -10.43 0.21 33.63
C ARG A 55 -9.15 -0.59 33.89
N LEU A 56 -8.50 -1.05 32.82
CA LEU A 56 -7.19 -1.71 32.87
C LEU A 56 -6.01 -0.76 33.17
N GLY A 57 -6.29 0.54 33.34
CA GLY A 57 -5.30 1.55 33.66
C GLY A 57 -4.62 2.19 32.43
N ILE A 58 -5.16 2.00 31.23
CA ILE A 58 -4.66 2.69 30.04
C ILE A 58 -5.07 4.16 30.09
N ARG A 59 -4.12 5.03 29.80
CA ARG A 59 -4.27 6.49 29.87
C ARG A 59 -3.65 7.16 28.64
N LYS A 60 -3.84 8.46 28.55
CA LYS A 60 -3.26 9.33 27.52
C LYS A 60 -1.75 9.10 27.42
N SER A 61 -1.26 9.00 26.19
CA SER A 61 0.14 8.72 25.82
C SER A 61 0.65 7.30 26.10
N ASP A 62 -0.13 6.41 26.73
CA ASP A 62 0.23 4.99 26.80
C ASP A 62 0.27 4.39 25.40
N ARG A 63 1.26 3.55 25.12
CA ARG A 63 1.42 2.89 23.83
C ARG A 63 0.76 1.51 23.85
N ILE A 64 -0.03 1.22 22.82
CA ILE A 64 -0.76 -0.03 22.64
C ILE A 64 -0.38 -0.64 21.30
N ALA A 65 0.19 -1.82 21.30
CA ALA A 65 0.58 -2.52 20.07
C ALA A 65 -0.58 -3.35 19.51
N ILE A 66 -0.70 -3.37 18.17
CA ILE A 66 -1.70 -4.16 17.44
C ILE A 66 -1.00 -4.99 16.37
N LEU A 67 -0.86 -6.30 16.60
CA LEU A 67 -0.31 -7.28 15.68
C LEU A 67 -1.45 -8.16 15.15
N ALA A 68 -2.17 -7.66 14.15
CA ALA A 68 -3.37 -8.30 13.67
C ALA A 68 -3.63 -8.03 12.18
N GLU A 69 -4.29 -8.99 11.53
CA GLU A 69 -4.86 -8.81 10.20
C GLU A 69 -6.00 -7.78 10.23
N SER A 70 -6.26 -7.16 9.05
CA SER A 70 -7.33 -6.18 8.89
C SER A 70 -8.70 -6.81 9.16
N GLY A 71 -9.54 -6.09 9.89
CA GLY A 71 -10.89 -6.56 10.24
C GLY A 71 -11.59 -5.64 11.22
N PRO A 72 -12.84 -5.93 11.59
CA PRO A 72 -13.64 -5.07 12.45
C PRO A 72 -13.03 -4.90 13.85
N LEU A 73 -12.45 -5.96 14.44
CA LEU A 73 -11.83 -5.87 15.77
C LEU A 73 -10.57 -5.01 15.76
N TRP A 74 -9.81 -5.02 14.64
CA TRP A 74 -8.70 -4.12 14.44
C TRP A 74 -9.16 -2.66 14.52
N SER A 75 -10.21 -2.31 13.78
CA SER A 75 -10.73 -0.94 13.72
C SER A 75 -11.36 -0.50 15.05
N ILE A 76 -12.09 -1.38 15.72
CA ILE A 76 -12.68 -1.12 17.05
C ILE A 76 -11.55 -0.85 18.06
N THR A 77 -10.52 -1.70 18.09
CA THR A 77 -9.36 -1.55 19.00
C THR A 77 -8.65 -0.23 18.75
N ASP A 78 -8.38 0.09 17.48
CA ASP A 78 -7.68 1.31 17.10
C ASP A 78 -8.43 2.57 17.57
N TYR A 79 -9.72 2.68 17.26
CA TYR A 79 -10.53 3.79 17.74
C TYR A 79 -10.66 3.82 19.28
N ALA A 80 -10.72 2.66 19.93
CA ALA A 80 -10.76 2.60 21.39
C ALA A 80 -9.47 3.09 22.05
N VAL A 81 -8.32 2.74 21.48
CA VAL A 81 -7.00 3.25 21.88
C VAL A 81 -6.95 4.77 21.71
N LEU A 82 -7.34 5.27 20.52
CA LEU A 82 -7.36 6.69 20.20
C LEU A 82 -8.32 7.48 21.11
N SER A 83 -9.46 6.89 21.48
CA SER A 83 -10.46 7.53 22.38
C SER A 83 -9.94 7.73 23.79
N ASN A 84 -8.95 6.96 24.23
CA ASN A 84 -8.25 7.16 25.52
C ASN A 84 -7.07 8.16 25.41
N GLY A 85 -6.84 8.77 24.25
CA GLY A 85 -5.62 9.56 23.99
C GLY A 85 -4.35 8.71 24.02
N ALA A 86 -4.49 7.38 23.97
CA ALA A 86 -3.37 6.46 23.91
C ALA A 86 -2.85 6.33 22.48
N VAL A 87 -1.62 5.88 22.32
CA VAL A 87 -0.91 5.82 21.04
C VAL A 87 -0.99 4.43 20.45
N SER A 88 -1.54 4.31 19.27
CA SER A 88 -1.60 3.04 18.53
C SER A 88 -0.26 2.73 17.87
N VAL A 89 0.28 1.53 18.12
CA VAL A 89 1.52 1.02 17.51
C VAL A 89 1.17 -0.20 16.64
N PRO A 90 0.77 0.02 15.39
CA PRO A 90 0.42 -1.06 14.49
C PRO A 90 1.66 -1.81 14.02
N ILE A 91 1.60 -3.14 14.08
CA ILE A 91 2.66 -4.05 13.62
C ILE A 91 2.09 -4.90 12.48
N TYR A 92 2.84 -5.01 11.38
CA TYR A 92 2.39 -5.83 10.25
C TYR A 92 2.28 -7.31 10.64
N PRO A 93 1.17 -8.00 10.27
CA PRO A 93 1.03 -9.43 10.52
C PRO A 93 2.16 -10.29 9.92
N THR A 94 2.81 -9.79 8.87
CA THR A 94 3.92 -10.44 8.18
C THR A 94 5.31 -10.00 8.67
N GLN A 95 5.38 -9.15 9.70
CA GLN A 95 6.65 -8.62 10.21
C GLN A 95 7.53 -9.76 10.76
N PRO A 96 8.81 -9.87 10.37
CA PRO A 96 9.72 -10.87 10.93
C PRO A 96 9.84 -10.76 12.46
N THR A 97 10.00 -11.90 13.13
CA THR A 97 10.00 -11.99 14.61
C THR A 97 11.01 -11.06 15.26
N HIS A 98 12.23 -10.94 14.72
CA HIS A 98 13.26 -10.04 15.26
C HIS A 98 12.87 -8.56 15.15
N GLN A 99 12.10 -8.18 14.12
CA GLN A 99 11.59 -6.82 13.98
C GLN A 99 10.40 -6.56 14.90
N VAL A 100 9.55 -7.57 15.15
CA VAL A 100 8.49 -7.48 16.18
C VAL A 100 9.13 -7.24 17.55
N GLU A 101 10.17 -8.01 17.88
CA GLU A 101 10.95 -7.82 19.13
C GLU A 101 11.51 -6.40 19.24
N TYR A 102 12.13 -5.90 18.16
CA TYR A 102 12.67 -4.55 18.12
C TYR A 102 11.57 -3.49 18.39
N ILE A 103 10.42 -3.61 17.69
CA ILE A 103 9.29 -2.67 17.83
C ILE A 103 8.76 -2.69 19.29
N LEU A 104 8.57 -3.87 19.88
CA LEU A 104 8.09 -4.00 21.26
C LEU A 104 9.08 -3.41 22.26
N ARG A 105 10.39 -3.60 22.02
CA ARG A 105 11.44 -3.05 22.89
C ARG A 105 11.52 -1.53 22.82
N GLU A 106 11.45 -0.95 21.60
CA GLU A 106 11.57 0.50 21.42
C GLU A 106 10.29 1.23 21.84
N SER A 107 9.12 0.68 21.52
CA SER A 107 7.84 1.32 21.81
C SER A 107 7.32 1.06 23.23
N GLU A 108 7.80 0.03 23.93
CA GLU A 108 7.38 -0.35 25.30
C GLU A 108 5.86 -0.30 25.51
N PRO A 109 5.07 -1.09 24.75
CA PRO A 109 3.61 -1.00 24.83
C PRO A 109 3.09 -1.60 26.15
N ARG A 110 2.02 -1.01 26.70
CA ARG A 110 1.33 -1.51 27.91
C ARG A 110 0.51 -2.77 27.63
N LEU A 111 0.02 -2.91 26.41
CA LEU A 111 -0.77 -4.05 25.91
C LEU A 111 -0.36 -4.38 24.49
N LEU A 112 -0.48 -5.66 24.13
CA LEU A 112 -0.37 -6.14 22.76
C LEU A 112 -1.66 -6.87 22.35
N PHE A 113 -2.37 -6.34 21.37
CA PHE A 113 -3.46 -7.06 20.71
C PHE A 113 -2.91 -7.99 19.62
N VAL A 114 -3.39 -9.25 19.59
CA VAL A 114 -2.98 -10.26 18.60
C VAL A 114 -4.22 -10.90 17.97
N SER A 115 -4.25 -11.05 16.65
CA SER A 115 -5.44 -11.56 15.95
C SER A 115 -5.75 -13.02 16.27
N THR A 116 -4.77 -13.92 16.22
CA THR A 116 -4.98 -15.38 16.28
C THR A 116 -3.89 -16.10 17.08
N ALA A 117 -4.20 -17.31 17.55
CA ALA A 117 -3.21 -18.19 18.15
C ALA A 117 -2.04 -18.53 17.20
N ARG A 118 -2.29 -18.60 15.88
CA ARG A 118 -1.23 -18.78 14.87
C ARG A 118 -0.26 -17.61 14.87
N GLN A 119 -0.80 -16.39 14.89
CA GLN A 119 0.01 -15.16 14.92
C GLN A 119 0.83 -15.08 16.21
N MET A 120 0.23 -15.39 17.35
CA MET A 120 0.92 -15.42 18.63
C MET A 120 2.08 -16.44 18.62
N ARG A 121 1.83 -17.68 18.14
CA ARG A 121 2.90 -18.70 18.04
C ARG A 121 4.06 -18.25 17.16
N ARG A 122 3.77 -17.57 16.05
CA ARG A 122 4.79 -17.08 15.12
C ARG A 122 5.77 -16.10 15.79
N VAL A 123 5.30 -15.28 16.73
CA VAL A 123 6.13 -14.27 17.42
C VAL A 123 6.49 -14.70 18.86
N ASN A 124 6.22 -15.94 19.24
CA ASN A 124 6.40 -16.43 20.62
C ASN A 124 7.80 -16.21 21.18
N ASP A 125 8.85 -16.39 20.35
CA ASP A 125 10.22 -16.19 20.80
C ASP A 125 10.56 -14.71 21.07
N ALA A 126 9.88 -13.78 20.38
CA ALA A 126 9.94 -12.36 20.74
C ALA A 126 9.20 -12.12 22.07
N LEU A 127 7.99 -12.67 22.23
CA LEU A 127 7.15 -12.43 23.41
C LEU A 127 7.77 -12.95 24.70
N LYS A 128 8.51 -14.06 24.68
CA LYS A 128 9.26 -14.57 25.84
C LYS A 128 10.23 -13.56 26.46
N LYS A 129 10.64 -12.55 25.70
CA LYS A 129 11.54 -11.49 26.18
C LYS A 129 10.81 -10.35 26.91
N PHE A 130 9.47 -10.39 26.91
CA PHE A 130 8.58 -9.41 27.53
C PHE A 130 7.58 -10.10 28.48
N PRO A 131 8.05 -10.73 29.56
CA PRO A 131 7.21 -11.57 30.43
C PRO A 131 6.06 -10.80 31.09
N ASP A 132 6.20 -9.49 31.29
CA ASP A 132 5.19 -8.64 31.92
C ASP A 132 4.21 -8.01 30.91
N LEU A 133 4.40 -8.22 29.59
CA LEU A 133 3.54 -7.69 28.57
C LEU A 133 2.18 -8.41 28.58
N ARG A 134 1.12 -7.68 28.85
CA ARG A 134 -0.25 -8.21 28.78
C ARG A 134 -0.69 -8.35 27.32
N ILE A 135 -1.25 -9.50 26.98
CA ILE A 135 -1.63 -9.84 25.61
C ILE A 135 -3.15 -10.01 25.54
N VAL A 136 -3.76 -9.40 24.53
CA VAL A 136 -5.20 -9.46 24.26
C VAL A 136 -5.45 -10.13 22.90
N PRO A 137 -5.78 -11.43 22.87
CA PRO A 137 -6.11 -12.10 21.63
C PRO A 137 -7.52 -11.70 21.16
N PHE A 138 -7.70 -11.47 19.84
CA PHE A 138 -9.02 -11.25 19.22
C PHE A 138 -9.87 -12.53 19.16
N GLN A 139 -9.21 -13.69 19.11
CA GLN A 139 -9.87 -15.00 19.20
C GLN A 139 -9.44 -15.69 20.48
N PRO A 140 -10.35 -16.38 21.17
CA PRO A 140 -10.01 -17.11 22.39
C PRO A 140 -8.79 -18.03 22.20
N ILE A 141 -7.83 -17.94 23.12
CA ILE A 141 -6.65 -18.82 23.19
C ILE A 141 -6.73 -19.56 24.53
N ALA A 142 -6.65 -20.89 24.47
CA ALA A 142 -6.92 -21.73 25.64
C ALA A 142 -5.88 -21.58 26.77
N ASP A 143 -4.59 -21.39 26.43
CA ASP A 143 -3.48 -21.37 27.40
C ASP A 143 -2.48 -20.27 27.07
N GLY A 144 -2.06 -19.53 28.08
CA GLY A 144 -1.00 -18.53 27.99
C GLY A 144 -0.93 -17.65 29.24
N GLU A 145 0.29 -17.26 29.61
CA GLU A 145 0.51 -16.31 30.69
C GLU A 145 0.15 -14.89 30.22
N ASN A 146 -0.36 -14.05 31.15
CA ASN A 146 -0.73 -12.64 30.90
C ASN A 146 -1.78 -12.42 29.79
N LEU A 147 -2.63 -13.41 29.51
CA LEU A 147 -3.72 -13.26 28.57
C LEU A 147 -4.93 -12.56 29.22
N ILE A 148 -5.47 -11.58 28.50
CA ILE A 148 -6.71 -10.89 28.85
C ILE A 148 -7.69 -11.12 27.72
N SER A 149 -8.90 -11.64 28.01
CA SER A 149 -9.92 -11.83 26.99
C SER A 149 -10.38 -10.49 26.40
N PHE A 150 -10.49 -10.40 25.08
CA PHE A 150 -11.04 -9.23 24.39
C PHE A 150 -12.50 -8.98 24.85
N ASP A 151 -13.30 -10.05 24.95
CA ASP A 151 -14.69 -9.96 25.38
C ASP A 151 -14.79 -9.45 26.82
N SER A 152 -13.88 -9.87 27.73
CA SER A 152 -13.88 -9.35 29.10
C SER A 152 -13.58 -7.85 29.17
N ILE A 153 -12.72 -7.33 28.29
CA ILE A 153 -12.46 -5.89 28.19
C ILE A 153 -13.73 -5.16 27.73
N GLU A 154 -14.41 -5.66 26.69
CA GLU A 154 -15.63 -5.06 26.17
C GLU A 154 -16.78 -5.10 27.19
N GLU A 155 -16.94 -6.23 27.92
CA GLU A 155 -17.94 -6.39 28.98
C GLU A 155 -17.70 -5.46 30.18
N GLU A 156 -16.46 -5.39 30.68
CA GLU A 156 -16.11 -4.48 31.79
C GLU A 156 -16.33 -3.01 31.38
N GLY A 157 -16.00 -2.67 30.13
CA GLY A 157 -16.27 -1.33 29.62
C GLY A 157 -17.76 -1.03 29.49
N ALA A 158 -18.57 -2.01 29.07
CA ALA A 158 -20.03 -1.86 29.00
C ALA A 158 -20.63 -1.62 30.39
N ARG A 159 -20.13 -2.34 31.44
CA ARG A 159 -20.52 -2.10 32.85
C ARG A 159 -20.15 -0.68 33.28
N LEU A 160 -18.91 -0.26 32.99
CA LEU A 160 -18.45 1.07 33.35
C LEU A 160 -19.24 2.18 32.61
N ALA A 161 -19.63 1.94 31.35
CA ALA A 161 -20.50 2.84 30.60
C ALA A 161 -21.89 3.01 31.24
N ALA A 162 -22.43 1.95 31.83
CA ALA A 162 -23.71 1.99 32.54
C ALA A 162 -23.59 2.67 33.90
N GLU A 163 -22.46 2.46 34.62
CA GLU A 163 -22.17 3.08 35.91
C GLU A 163 -21.86 4.58 35.78
N GLN A 164 -21.16 4.97 34.71
CA GLN A 164 -20.68 6.33 34.46
C GLN A 164 -20.90 6.75 33.00
N PRO A 165 -22.14 7.08 32.59
CA PRO A 165 -22.50 7.36 31.19
C PRO A 165 -21.69 8.46 30.51
N GLU A 166 -21.27 9.49 31.27
CA GLU A 166 -20.52 10.64 30.75
C GLU A 166 -18.99 10.39 30.63
N LEU A 167 -18.49 9.27 31.19
CA LEU A 167 -17.05 9.04 31.30
C LEU A 167 -16.38 8.93 29.94
N TYR A 168 -17.00 8.23 28.97
CA TYR A 168 -16.42 8.10 27.63
C TYR A 168 -16.27 9.46 26.94
N ASP A 169 -17.30 10.32 27.07
CA ASP A 169 -17.25 11.65 26.47
C ASP A 169 -16.22 12.54 27.16
N ALA A 170 -16.11 12.46 28.49
CA ALA A 170 -15.07 13.18 29.24
C ALA A 170 -13.66 12.77 28.77
N ILE A 171 -13.37 11.45 28.67
CA ILE A 171 -12.06 10.94 28.26
C ILE A 171 -11.77 11.33 26.81
N SER A 172 -12.71 11.09 25.90
CA SER A 172 -12.51 11.32 24.47
C SER A 172 -12.46 12.80 24.08
N SER A 173 -13.01 13.69 24.91
CA SER A 173 -12.90 15.15 24.74
C SER A 173 -11.55 15.73 25.21
N ASP A 174 -10.78 14.98 26.03
CA ASP A 174 -9.40 15.35 26.41
C ASP A 174 -8.37 15.01 25.33
N VAL A 175 -8.82 14.42 24.22
CA VAL A 175 -7.95 14.13 23.07
C VAL A 175 -7.89 15.35 22.17
N HIS A 176 -6.67 15.84 21.93
CA HIS A 176 -6.44 17.06 21.16
C HIS A 176 -5.75 16.78 19.82
N ALA A 177 -5.88 17.72 18.90
CA ALA A 177 -5.32 17.65 17.54
C ALA A 177 -3.81 17.35 17.51
N GLY A 178 -3.05 17.95 18.43
CA GLY A 178 -1.60 17.79 18.56
C GLY A 178 -1.15 16.51 19.29
N ASP A 179 -2.08 15.76 19.90
CA ASP A 179 -1.72 14.52 20.58
C ASP A 179 -1.25 13.47 19.58
N LEU A 180 -0.29 12.65 20.01
CA LEU A 180 0.23 11.56 19.21
C LEU A 180 -0.84 10.48 19.07
N ALA A 181 -1.24 10.19 17.85
CA ALA A 181 -2.22 9.16 17.53
C ALA A 181 -1.57 7.81 17.25
N SER A 182 -0.40 7.81 16.60
CA SER A 182 0.24 6.55 16.21
C SER A 182 1.75 6.67 16.05
N ILE A 183 2.45 5.56 16.32
CA ILE A 183 3.84 5.33 15.93
C ILE A 183 3.86 4.17 14.94
N ILE A 184 4.16 4.46 13.68
CA ILE A 184 4.17 3.45 12.61
C ILE A 184 5.61 3.15 12.22
N TYR A 185 6.03 1.90 12.40
CA TYR A 185 7.39 1.49 12.08
C TYR A 185 7.54 1.19 10.60
N THR A 186 8.43 1.95 9.95
CA THR A 186 8.79 1.76 8.54
C THR A 186 10.14 1.08 8.43
N SER A 187 10.25 0.10 7.54
CA SER A 187 11.55 -0.51 7.23
C SER A 187 12.36 0.48 6.40
N GLY A 188 13.28 1.18 7.05
CA GLY A 188 14.28 1.97 6.35
C GLY A 188 15.15 1.10 5.44
N THR A 189 15.69 1.69 4.36
CA THR A 189 16.62 0.99 3.44
C THR A 189 17.97 0.65 4.08
N SER A 190 18.25 1.16 5.28
CA SER A 190 19.59 1.15 5.90
C SER A 190 19.71 0.43 7.26
N GLY A 191 18.68 -0.31 7.73
CA GLY A 191 18.81 -0.98 9.03
C GLY A 191 17.50 -1.22 9.78
N GLU A 192 17.52 -0.91 11.08
CA GLU A 192 16.37 -1.09 11.97
C GLU A 192 15.18 -0.20 11.58
N PRO A 193 13.94 -0.66 11.80
CA PRO A 193 12.75 0.13 11.52
C PRO A 193 12.74 1.44 12.32
N LYS A 194 12.22 2.53 11.71
CA LYS A 194 12.04 3.82 12.37
C LYS A 194 10.57 4.05 12.67
N GLY A 195 10.25 4.42 13.91
CA GLY A 195 8.90 4.72 14.36
C GLY A 195 8.47 6.13 13.93
N VAL A 196 7.61 6.24 12.94
CA VAL A 196 7.06 7.51 12.44
C VAL A 196 5.95 7.98 13.37
N MET A 197 6.13 9.15 13.99
CA MET A 197 5.18 9.75 14.93
C MET A 197 4.13 10.60 14.20
N LEU A 198 2.87 10.16 14.21
CA LEU A 198 1.74 10.84 13.59
C LEU A 198 0.75 11.33 14.64
N THR A 199 0.40 12.63 14.58
CA THR A 199 -0.62 13.22 15.43
C THR A 199 -2.03 12.96 14.90
N HIS A 200 -3.05 13.20 15.74
CA HIS A 200 -4.43 13.21 15.30
C HIS A 200 -4.63 14.18 14.13
N SER A 201 -4.13 15.40 14.22
CA SER A 201 -4.27 16.41 13.16
C SER A 201 -3.62 16.01 11.85
N ASN A 202 -2.45 15.36 11.87
CA ASN A 202 -1.79 14.91 10.64
C ASN A 202 -2.70 13.99 9.82
N VAL A 203 -3.25 12.96 10.46
CA VAL A 203 -4.06 11.94 9.79
C VAL A 203 -5.46 12.48 9.46
N THR A 204 -6.07 13.26 10.38
CA THR A 204 -7.38 13.88 10.15
C THR A 204 -7.35 14.83 8.97
N PHE A 205 -6.33 15.71 8.91
CA PHE A 205 -6.14 16.61 7.76
C PHE A 205 -6.07 15.81 6.45
N ASN A 206 -5.24 14.76 6.42
CA ASN A 206 -5.03 13.97 5.21
C ASN A 206 -6.31 13.24 4.76
N ALA A 207 -7.07 12.68 5.70
CA ALA A 207 -8.35 12.03 5.42
C ALA A 207 -9.39 13.02 4.84
N LEU A 208 -9.53 14.20 5.46
CA LEU A 208 -10.48 15.23 5.01
C LEU A 208 -10.10 15.83 3.66
N ALA A 209 -8.81 16.19 3.49
CA ALA A 209 -8.30 16.75 2.24
C ALA A 209 -8.45 15.75 1.09
N SER A 210 -8.04 14.49 1.29
CA SER A 210 -8.18 13.42 0.30
C SER A 210 -9.65 13.15 -0.05
N GLY A 211 -10.55 13.07 0.94
CA GLY A 211 -11.97 12.84 0.72
C GLY A 211 -12.65 13.94 -0.09
N THR A 212 -12.25 15.20 0.14
CA THR A 212 -12.75 16.36 -0.59
C THR A 212 -12.16 16.42 -1.99
N PHE A 213 -10.85 16.26 -2.12
CA PHE A 213 -10.14 16.34 -3.40
C PHE A 213 -10.55 15.21 -4.36
N LEU A 214 -10.73 14.02 -3.86
CA LEU A 214 -11.23 12.87 -4.62
C LEU A 214 -12.77 12.88 -4.79
N ARG A 215 -13.49 13.82 -4.18
CA ARG A 215 -14.96 13.89 -4.20
C ARG A 215 -15.61 12.57 -3.83
N ILE A 216 -15.22 12.01 -2.67
CA ILE A 216 -15.82 10.79 -2.17
C ILE A 216 -17.24 11.08 -1.68
N GLU A 217 -18.22 10.44 -2.30
CA GLU A 217 -19.66 10.61 -2.03
C GLU A 217 -20.14 9.58 -1.01
N PRO A 218 -21.17 9.93 -0.19
CA PRO A 218 -21.84 8.99 0.70
C PRO A 218 -22.50 7.82 -0.06
N GLY A 219 -22.75 6.70 0.64
CA GLY A 219 -23.41 5.52 0.05
C GLY A 219 -22.51 4.70 -0.88
N GLY A 220 -21.22 5.02 -0.98
CA GLY A 220 -20.24 4.18 -1.65
C GLY A 220 -20.01 2.86 -0.89
N VAL A 221 -19.43 1.88 -1.58
CA VAL A 221 -19.04 0.57 -1.04
C VAL A 221 -17.56 0.37 -1.32
N MET A 222 -16.78 0.11 -0.27
CA MET A 222 -15.35 -0.17 -0.34
C MET A 222 -15.08 -1.63 0.01
N LEU A 223 -14.16 -2.29 -0.69
CA LEU A 223 -13.52 -3.52 -0.25
C LEU A 223 -12.12 -3.18 0.28
N SER A 224 -11.91 -3.40 1.58
CA SER A 224 -10.64 -3.22 2.27
C SER A 224 -9.89 -4.55 2.33
N PHE A 225 -8.69 -4.61 1.75
CA PHE A 225 -7.87 -5.81 1.72
C PHE A 225 -6.38 -5.53 2.02
N LEU A 226 -5.99 -4.26 2.00
CA LEU A 226 -4.64 -3.87 2.39
C LEU A 226 -4.50 -3.88 3.93
N PRO A 227 -3.27 -4.01 4.46
CA PRO A 227 -3.07 -4.01 5.89
C PRO A 227 -3.44 -2.67 6.54
N LEU A 228 -4.29 -2.68 7.57
CA LEU A 228 -4.60 -1.49 8.39
C LEU A 228 -3.40 -1.02 9.22
N SER A 229 -2.40 -1.87 9.40
CA SER A 229 -1.09 -1.46 9.94
C SER A 229 -0.33 -0.49 9.03
N HIS A 230 -0.71 -0.39 7.74
CA HIS A 230 -0.19 0.62 6.83
C HIS A 230 -1.05 1.87 6.85
N ILE A 231 -0.42 3.05 6.99
CA ILE A 231 -1.15 4.33 7.09
C ILE A 231 -2.07 4.60 5.90
N PHE A 232 -1.73 4.12 4.69
CA PHE A 232 -2.56 4.32 3.50
C PHE A 232 -3.96 3.72 3.67
N GLU A 233 -4.07 2.43 3.97
CA GLU A 233 -5.36 1.78 4.17
C GLU A 233 -6.08 2.31 5.40
N ARG A 234 -5.34 2.58 6.48
CA ARG A 234 -5.87 3.11 7.73
C ARG A 234 -6.47 4.51 7.55
N MET A 235 -5.78 5.40 6.83
CA MET A 235 -6.31 6.72 6.50
C MET A 235 -7.56 6.62 5.61
N VAL A 236 -7.55 5.72 4.62
CA VAL A 236 -8.73 5.47 3.77
C VAL A 236 -9.91 4.92 4.58
N LEU A 237 -9.67 4.08 5.60
CA LEU A 237 -10.71 3.65 6.55
C LEU A 237 -11.37 4.86 7.23
N TYR A 238 -10.59 5.76 7.82
CA TYR A 238 -11.10 6.95 8.49
C TYR A 238 -11.88 7.86 7.55
N LEU A 239 -11.34 8.10 6.36
CA LEU A 239 -11.98 8.87 5.30
C LEU A 239 -13.33 8.25 4.90
N CYS A 240 -13.36 6.95 4.64
CA CYS A 240 -14.55 6.24 4.19
C CYS A 240 -15.65 6.24 5.26
N LEU A 241 -15.32 5.97 6.52
CA LEU A 241 -16.29 6.05 7.63
C LEU A 241 -16.87 7.45 7.74
N HIS A 242 -16.02 8.48 7.74
CA HIS A 242 -16.46 9.88 7.82
C HIS A 242 -17.36 10.28 6.64
N ARG A 243 -17.05 9.83 5.41
CA ARG A 243 -17.83 10.11 4.20
C ARG A 243 -19.07 9.23 4.03
N GLY A 244 -19.34 8.33 4.95
CA GLY A 244 -20.50 7.45 4.85
C GLY A 244 -20.38 6.36 3.81
N VAL A 245 -19.18 5.92 3.50
CA VAL A 245 -18.88 4.76 2.66
C VAL A 245 -18.87 3.51 3.52
N GLN A 246 -19.56 2.45 3.06
CA GLN A 246 -19.57 1.13 3.70
C GLN A 246 -18.24 0.44 3.45
N ILE A 247 -17.60 -0.08 4.48
CA ILE A 247 -16.33 -0.79 4.40
C ILE A 247 -16.57 -2.29 4.55
N ASN A 248 -16.13 -3.07 3.58
CA ASN A 248 -16.19 -4.52 3.60
C ASN A 248 -14.77 -5.07 3.73
N TYR A 249 -14.48 -5.84 4.78
CA TYR A 249 -13.18 -6.43 4.99
C TYR A 249 -13.06 -7.74 4.20
N ALA A 250 -12.08 -7.83 3.31
CA ALA A 250 -11.73 -9.09 2.66
C ALA A 250 -11.25 -10.11 3.70
N THR A 251 -11.56 -11.37 3.48
CA THR A 251 -11.16 -12.45 4.40
C THR A 251 -9.66 -12.72 4.38
N GLY A 252 -9.01 -12.46 3.25
CA GLY A 252 -7.58 -12.60 3.05
C GLY A 252 -7.19 -12.19 1.64
N ILE A 253 -5.90 -12.09 1.36
CA ILE A 253 -5.40 -11.66 0.05
C ILE A 253 -5.74 -12.65 -1.07
N GLU A 254 -5.87 -13.93 -0.73
CA GLU A 254 -6.21 -15.02 -1.64
C GLU A 254 -7.69 -14.97 -2.05
N THR A 255 -8.56 -14.41 -1.20
CA THR A 255 -10.01 -14.34 -1.43
C THR A 255 -10.45 -13.06 -2.13
N VAL A 256 -9.57 -12.06 -2.26
CA VAL A 256 -9.91 -10.72 -2.81
C VAL A 256 -10.67 -10.81 -4.13
N ALA A 257 -10.27 -11.71 -5.03
CA ALA A 257 -10.93 -11.86 -6.33
C ALA A 257 -12.39 -12.37 -6.21
N ALA A 258 -12.68 -13.23 -5.24
CA ALA A 258 -14.04 -13.70 -4.96
C ALA A 258 -14.82 -12.62 -4.19
N ASP A 259 -14.21 -12.00 -3.19
CA ASP A 259 -14.83 -10.97 -2.36
C ASP A 259 -15.21 -9.73 -3.22
N ILE A 260 -14.40 -9.35 -4.21
CA ILE A 260 -14.75 -8.30 -5.19
C ILE A 260 -16.08 -8.63 -5.92
N GLN A 261 -16.29 -9.89 -6.31
CA GLN A 261 -17.51 -10.31 -7.03
C GLN A 261 -18.75 -10.26 -6.12
N GLU A 262 -18.59 -10.62 -4.86
CA GLU A 262 -19.69 -10.64 -3.89
C GLU A 262 -20.04 -9.22 -3.41
N VAL A 263 -19.04 -8.42 -3.05
CA VAL A 263 -19.21 -7.06 -2.52
C VAL A 263 -19.57 -6.05 -3.61
N ARG A 264 -19.04 -6.21 -4.81
CA ARG A 264 -19.21 -5.30 -5.95
C ARG A 264 -18.89 -3.84 -5.58
N PRO A 265 -17.64 -3.57 -5.15
CA PRO A 265 -17.27 -2.28 -4.61
C PRO A 265 -17.38 -1.15 -5.65
N THR A 266 -17.61 0.08 -5.16
CA THR A 266 -17.59 1.30 -5.97
C THR A 266 -16.25 2.04 -5.85
N LEU A 267 -15.52 1.79 -4.76
CA LEU A 267 -14.22 2.37 -4.44
C LEU A 267 -13.28 1.27 -3.94
N MET A 268 -12.03 1.31 -4.35
CA MET A 268 -10.96 0.48 -3.77
C MET A 268 -9.65 1.27 -3.66
N SER A 269 -8.98 1.16 -2.52
CA SER A 269 -7.54 1.32 -2.42
C SER A 269 -6.86 0.08 -3.00
N THR A 270 -5.76 0.25 -3.71
CA THR A 270 -5.06 -0.86 -4.34
C THR A 270 -3.56 -0.60 -4.43
N VAL A 271 -2.82 -1.63 -4.82
CA VAL A 271 -1.41 -1.56 -5.17
C VAL A 271 -1.20 -2.10 -6.58
N PRO A 272 -0.15 -1.69 -7.31
CA PRO A 272 0.09 -2.13 -8.68
C PRO A 272 0.03 -3.65 -8.87
N ARG A 273 0.55 -4.42 -7.90
CA ARG A 273 0.61 -5.88 -7.95
C ARG A 273 -0.76 -6.55 -8.11
N LEU A 274 -1.83 -6.01 -7.53
CA LEU A 274 -3.18 -6.55 -7.74
C LEU A 274 -3.63 -6.33 -9.19
N LEU A 275 -3.39 -5.14 -9.73
CA LEU A 275 -3.74 -4.82 -11.11
C LEU A 275 -2.95 -5.69 -12.12
N GLU A 276 -1.67 -5.93 -11.86
CA GLU A 276 -0.82 -6.85 -12.63
C GLU A 276 -1.40 -8.27 -12.64
N LYS A 277 -1.77 -8.81 -11.47
CA LYS A 277 -2.39 -10.14 -11.36
C LYS A 277 -3.72 -10.23 -12.10
N ILE A 278 -4.58 -9.22 -11.98
CA ILE A 278 -5.85 -9.16 -12.72
C ILE A 278 -5.55 -9.17 -14.24
N TYR A 279 -4.64 -8.31 -14.68
CA TYR A 279 -4.26 -8.19 -16.09
C TYR A 279 -3.68 -9.49 -16.65
N ALA A 280 -2.72 -10.11 -15.96
CA ALA A 280 -2.11 -11.38 -16.34
C ALA A 280 -3.14 -12.51 -16.48
N ARG A 281 -4.08 -12.60 -15.51
CA ARG A 281 -5.18 -13.58 -15.57
C ARG A 281 -6.06 -13.39 -16.80
N MET A 282 -6.30 -12.14 -17.19
CA MET A 282 -7.12 -11.81 -18.35
C MET A 282 -6.41 -12.17 -19.66
N GLN A 283 -5.10 -11.90 -19.75
CA GLN A 283 -4.27 -12.31 -20.89
C GLN A 283 -4.26 -13.84 -21.04
N LYS A 284 -4.11 -14.57 -19.92
CA LYS A 284 -4.17 -16.04 -19.90
C LYS A 284 -5.52 -16.54 -20.43
N ASN A 285 -6.63 -16.02 -19.90
CA ASN A 285 -7.97 -16.42 -20.35
C ASN A 285 -8.21 -16.14 -21.85
N ALA A 286 -7.63 -15.06 -22.38
CA ALA A 286 -7.71 -14.75 -23.80
C ALA A 286 -6.87 -15.71 -24.65
N ALA A 287 -5.67 -16.06 -24.21
CA ALA A 287 -4.79 -17.01 -24.88
C ALA A 287 -5.39 -18.44 -24.90
N ASP A 288 -5.87 -18.92 -23.74
CA ASP A 288 -6.52 -20.24 -23.59
C ASP A 288 -7.80 -20.35 -24.45
N GLY A 289 -8.40 -19.21 -24.79
CA GLY A 289 -9.59 -19.14 -25.63
C GLY A 289 -9.36 -19.28 -27.14
N GLY A 290 -8.10 -19.48 -27.60
CA GLY A 290 -7.71 -19.68 -28.99
C GLY A 290 -7.36 -18.38 -29.72
N GLY A 291 -6.70 -18.52 -30.88
CA GLY A 291 -6.08 -17.41 -31.61
C GLY A 291 -7.01 -16.26 -32.00
N MET A 292 -8.29 -16.51 -32.29
CA MET A 292 -9.25 -15.45 -32.58
C MET A 292 -9.58 -14.63 -31.36
N LYS A 293 -9.82 -15.27 -30.18
CA LYS A 293 -10.09 -14.56 -28.94
C LYS A 293 -8.89 -13.71 -28.50
N LYS A 294 -7.67 -14.25 -28.65
CA LYS A 294 -6.44 -13.49 -28.38
C LYS A 294 -6.34 -12.25 -29.28
N ARG A 295 -6.58 -12.38 -30.60
CA ARG A 295 -6.54 -11.24 -31.52
C ARG A 295 -7.55 -10.15 -31.19
N ILE A 296 -8.79 -10.54 -30.81
CA ILE A 296 -9.83 -9.59 -30.38
C ILE A 296 -9.40 -8.90 -29.08
N PHE A 297 -8.87 -9.64 -28.13
CA PHE A 297 -8.38 -9.11 -26.86
C PHE A 297 -7.25 -8.10 -27.10
N ASP A 298 -6.20 -8.47 -27.86
CA ASP A 298 -5.06 -7.59 -28.16
C ASP A 298 -5.49 -6.33 -28.92
N TRP A 299 -6.45 -6.46 -29.84
CA TRP A 299 -7.04 -5.30 -30.52
C TRP A 299 -7.79 -4.39 -29.54
N SER A 300 -8.60 -4.97 -28.66
CA SER A 300 -9.34 -4.20 -27.64
C SER A 300 -8.41 -3.46 -26.70
N LEU A 301 -7.27 -4.05 -26.31
CA LEU A 301 -6.26 -3.37 -25.48
C LEU A 301 -5.64 -2.16 -26.22
N ARG A 302 -5.39 -2.27 -27.54
CA ARG A 302 -4.92 -1.11 -28.32
C ARG A 302 -5.95 0.01 -28.35
N VAL A 303 -7.24 -0.33 -28.51
CA VAL A 303 -8.35 0.63 -28.45
C VAL A 303 -8.43 1.27 -27.07
N ALA A 304 -8.33 0.49 -25.97
CA ALA A 304 -8.34 1.00 -24.60
C ALA A 304 -7.23 2.03 -24.39
N ARG A 305 -5.97 1.67 -24.72
CA ARG A 305 -4.80 2.56 -24.58
C ARG A 305 -5.01 3.87 -25.34
N ARG A 306 -5.39 3.78 -26.61
CA ARG A 306 -5.58 4.96 -27.46
C ARG A 306 -6.69 5.87 -26.92
N SER A 307 -7.80 5.29 -26.49
CA SER A 307 -8.92 6.03 -25.89
C SER A 307 -8.51 6.71 -24.60
N ALA A 308 -7.80 6.01 -23.70
CA ALA A 308 -7.32 6.56 -22.44
C ALA A 308 -6.30 7.69 -22.66
N GLN A 309 -5.37 7.53 -23.60
CA GLN A 309 -4.38 8.57 -23.95
C GLN A 309 -5.03 9.88 -24.37
N LEU A 310 -6.08 9.83 -25.20
CA LEU A 310 -6.82 11.03 -25.62
C LEU A 310 -7.63 11.60 -24.46
N SER A 311 -8.37 10.76 -23.73
CA SER A 311 -9.18 11.20 -22.59
C SER A 311 -8.36 11.86 -21.49
N THR A 312 -7.16 11.36 -21.19
CA THR A 312 -6.26 11.94 -20.18
C THR A 312 -5.63 13.27 -20.62
N ARG A 313 -5.70 13.60 -21.92
CA ARG A 313 -5.30 14.89 -22.49
C ARG A 313 -6.49 15.85 -22.69
N ASN A 314 -7.68 15.45 -22.25
CA ASN A 314 -8.93 16.17 -22.52
C ASN A 314 -9.23 16.34 -24.01
N GLU A 315 -8.73 15.43 -24.85
CA GLU A 315 -8.99 15.40 -26.28
C GLU A 315 -10.23 14.56 -26.58
N SER A 316 -11.05 15.01 -27.54
CA SER A 316 -12.22 14.25 -28.00
C SER A 316 -11.81 13.02 -28.78
N LEU A 317 -12.56 11.92 -28.59
CA LEU A 317 -12.32 10.69 -29.36
C LEU A 317 -12.76 10.87 -30.82
N PRO A 318 -11.91 10.53 -31.80
CA PRO A 318 -12.33 10.48 -33.22
C PRO A 318 -13.51 9.50 -33.39
N PRO A 319 -14.48 9.78 -34.30
CA PRO A 319 -15.68 8.94 -34.45
C PRO A 319 -15.40 7.46 -34.69
N LEU A 320 -14.38 7.15 -35.50
CA LEU A 320 -13.97 5.76 -35.75
C LEU A 320 -13.47 5.07 -34.47
N LEU A 321 -12.68 5.77 -33.63
CA LEU A 321 -12.18 5.23 -32.37
C LEU A 321 -13.31 5.06 -31.35
N GLN A 322 -14.29 5.94 -31.35
CA GLN A 322 -15.49 5.81 -30.51
C GLN A 322 -16.28 4.54 -30.88
N LEU A 323 -16.53 4.28 -32.17
CA LEU A 323 -17.17 3.06 -32.65
C LEU A 323 -16.35 1.80 -32.25
N GLN A 324 -15.02 1.85 -32.45
CA GLN A 324 -14.14 0.75 -32.07
C GLN A 324 -14.21 0.49 -30.54
N ARG A 325 -14.29 1.54 -29.73
CA ARG A 325 -14.44 1.43 -28.27
C ARG A 325 -15.76 0.78 -27.88
N GLU A 326 -16.86 1.12 -28.53
CA GLU A 326 -18.16 0.51 -28.28
C GLU A 326 -18.16 -0.99 -28.60
N ILE A 327 -17.55 -1.40 -29.73
CA ILE A 327 -17.37 -2.81 -30.09
C ILE A 327 -16.46 -3.53 -29.07
N ALA A 328 -15.33 -2.93 -28.69
CA ALA A 328 -14.41 -3.48 -27.72
C ALA A 328 -15.07 -3.58 -26.33
N ASP A 329 -15.97 -2.65 -25.99
CA ASP A 329 -16.73 -2.67 -24.76
C ASP A 329 -17.60 -3.92 -24.66
N GLN A 330 -18.39 -4.21 -25.69
CA GLN A 330 -19.26 -5.40 -25.71
C GLN A 330 -18.47 -6.72 -25.68
N LEU A 331 -17.35 -6.78 -26.39
CA LEU A 331 -16.59 -8.01 -26.54
C LEU A 331 -15.66 -8.30 -25.36
N VAL A 332 -15.04 -7.25 -24.78
CA VAL A 332 -13.94 -7.37 -23.81
C VAL A 332 -14.14 -6.51 -22.55
N PHE A 333 -14.39 -5.18 -22.67
CA PHE A 333 -14.31 -4.30 -21.51
C PHE A 333 -15.40 -4.54 -20.47
N ALA A 334 -16.63 -4.90 -20.92
CA ALA A 334 -17.69 -5.30 -19.99
C ALA A 334 -17.27 -6.48 -19.12
N LYS A 335 -16.56 -7.47 -19.66
CA LYS A 335 -16.02 -8.61 -18.90
C LYS A 335 -14.91 -8.20 -17.95
N LEU A 336 -14.09 -7.22 -18.35
CA LEU A 336 -13.05 -6.63 -17.49
C LEU A 336 -13.66 -5.95 -16.27
N ARG A 337 -14.66 -5.09 -16.49
CA ARG A 337 -15.39 -4.46 -15.39
C ARG A 337 -16.07 -5.48 -14.48
N GLN A 338 -16.69 -6.52 -15.07
CA GLN A 338 -17.26 -7.61 -14.28
C GLN A 338 -16.21 -8.30 -13.40
N ALA A 339 -14.99 -8.52 -13.89
CA ALA A 339 -13.92 -9.15 -13.10
C ALA A 339 -13.54 -8.36 -11.83
N VAL A 340 -13.83 -7.05 -11.80
CA VAL A 340 -13.66 -6.19 -10.63
C VAL A 340 -15.01 -5.80 -9.98
N GLY A 341 -16.03 -6.65 -10.10
CA GLY A 341 -17.34 -6.48 -9.48
C GLY A 341 -18.35 -5.62 -10.25
N GLY A 342 -17.96 -5.01 -11.37
CA GLY A 342 -18.85 -4.29 -12.29
C GLY A 342 -19.35 -2.92 -11.84
N LYS A 343 -19.00 -2.47 -10.62
CA LYS A 343 -19.49 -1.19 -10.04
C LYS A 343 -18.37 -0.21 -9.69
N ILE A 344 -17.12 -0.55 -9.95
CA ILE A 344 -15.99 0.33 -9.63
C ILE A 344 -16.16 1.67 -10.35
N ARG A 345 -16.19 2.74 -9.56
CA ARG A 345 -16.16 4.13 -10.04
C ARG A 345 -14.74 4.70 -10.02
N ARG A 346 -13.90 4.23 -9.07
CA ARG A 346 -12.49 4.59 -8.96
C ARG A 346 -11.69 3.55 -8.18
N MET A 347 -10.46 3.34 -8.61
CA MET A 347 -9.44 2.63 -7.83
C MET A 347 -8.29 3.61 -7.56
N VAL A 348 -7.87 3.73 -6.31
CA VAL A 348 -6.73 4.57 -5.92
C VAL A 348 -5.53 3.67 -5.70
N SER A 349 -4.53 3.77 -6.58
CA SER A 349 -3.29 2.98 -6.49
C SER A 349 -2.20 3.77 -5.80
N GLY A 350 -1.63 3.19 -4.74
CA GLY A 350 -0.54 3.80 -3.97
C GLY A 350 0.53 2.79 -3.59
N GLY A 351 1.53 3.25 -2.85
CA GLY A 351 2.58 2.42 -2.27
C GLY A 351 3.72 2.01 -3.19
N ALA A 352 3.51 2.01 -4.53
CA ALA A 352 4.55 1.75 -5.53
C ALA A 352 4.19 2.43 -6.86
N ALA A 353 5.16 2.54 -7.77
CA ALA A 353 4.95 3.08 -9.10
C ALA A 353 3.99 2.17 -9.90
N LEU A 354 2.96 2.78 -10.50
CA LEU A 354 2.00 2.08 -11.35
C LEU A 354 2.50 2.12 -12.80
N PRO A 355 2.69 0.96 -13.47
CA PRO A 355 3.03 0.93 -14.88
C PRO A 355 1.99 1.68 -15.72
N SER A 356 2.44 2.67 -16.50
CA SER A 356 1.56 3.52 -17.32
C SER A 356 0.67 2.70 -18.28
N GLU A 357 1.19 1.60 -18.78
CA GLU A 357 0.45 0.66 -19.64
C GLU A 357 -0.79 0.10 -18.93
N LEU A 358 -0.64 -0.37 -17.70
CA LEU A 358 -1.77 -0.87 -16.89
C LEU A 358 -2.80 0.23 -16.63
N ALA A 359 -2.33 1.41 -16.22
CA ALA A 359 -3.21 2.55 -15.97
C ALA A 359 -4.05 2.90 -17.22
N LEU A 360 -3.42 2.93 -18.41
CA LEU A 360 -4.10 3.18 -19.70
C LEU A 360 -5.12 2.10 -20.03
N VAL A 361 -4.77 0.83 -19.87
CA VAL A 361 -5.66 -0.30 -20.19
C VAL A 361 -6.89 -0.29 -19.28
N PHE A 362 -6.71 -0.20 -17.97
CA PHE A 362 -7.84 -0.20 -17.02
C PHE A 362 -8.72 1.03 -17.21
N THR A 363 -8.13 2.23 -17.28
CA THR A 363 -8.87 3.47 -17.51
C THR A 363 -9.64 3.44 -18.83
N GLY A 364 -9.00 2.99 -19.92
CA GLY A 364 -9.62 2.85 -21.24
C GLY A 364 -10.76 1.82 -21.28
N ALA A 365 -10.67 0.78 -20.46
CA ALA A 365 -11.73 -0.21 -20.26
C ALA A 365 -12.88 0.27 -19.36
N GLY A 366 -12.82 1.51 -18.85
CA GLY A 366 -13.85 2.08 -17.98
C GLY A 366 -13.68 1.73 -16.50
N ILE A 367 -12.49 1.39 -16.09
CA ILE A 367 -12.08 1.19 -14.68
C ILE A 367 -11.06 2.29 -14.35
N PRO A 368 -11.48 3.46 -13.84
CA PRO A 368 -10.55 4.55 -13.57
C PRO A 368 -9.56 4.16 -12.47
N VAL A 369 -8.27 4.14 -12.81
CA VAL A 369 -7.18 3.95 -11.86
C VAL A 369 -6.49 5.28 -11.64
N LEU A 370 -6.51 5.76 -10.40
CA LEU A 370 -5.95 7.02 -9.95
C LEU A 370 -4.69 6.73 -9.14
N GLN A 371 -3.55 7.14 -9.65
CA GLN A 371 -2.30 6.98 -8.91
C GLN A 371 -2.16 8.08 -7.86
N GLY A 372 -1.79 7.69 -6.64
CA GLY A 372 -1.44 8.58 -5.54
C GLY A 372 -0.01 8.37 -5.07
N TYR A 373 0.54 9.39 -4.41
CA TYR A 373 1.88 9.43 -3.87
C TYR A 373 1.89 9.97 -2.45
N GLY A 374 2.75 9.37 -1.66
CA GLY A 374 3.05 9.81 -0.30
C GLY A 374 3.83 8.75 0.48
N LEU A 375 4.15 9.09 1.70
CA LEU A 375 4.97 8.31 2.64
C LEU A 375 4.23 8.16 3.97
N THR A 376 4.70 7.28 4.83
CA THR A 376 4.20 7.21 6.21
C THR A 376 4.40 8.55 6.91
N GLU A 377 5.53 9.19 6.68
CA GLU A 377 5.93 10.49 7.20
C GLU A 377 5.02 11.65 6.72
N THR A 378 4.12 11.40 5.78
CA THR A 378 3.20 12.41 5.21
C THR A 378 1.71 12.06 5.37
N SER A 379 1.34 11.08 6.18
CA SER A 379 0.01 10.76 6.74
C SER A 379 -1.11 10.26 5.81
N PRO A 380 -0.96 9.62 4.65
CA PRO A 380 0.23 9.49 3.84
C PRO A 380 0.27 10.42 2.63
N VAL A 381 -0.89 10.91 2.09
CA VAL A 381 -1.02 11.45 0.72
C VAL A 381 -0.42 12.85 0.61
N ILE A 382 0.47 13.00 -0.37
CA ILE A 382 1.00 14.30 -0.83
C ILE A 382 0.28 14.73 -2.10
N ALA A 383 0.16 13.83 -3.07
CA ALA A 383 -0.46 14.10 -4.37
C ALA A 383 -1.30 12.91 -4.82
N VAL A 384 -2.35 13.15 -5.60
CA VAL A 384 -3.20 12.10 -6.17
C VAL A 384 -3.87 12.59 -7.44
N ASN A 385 -4.04 11.70 -8.43
CA ASN A 385 -4.88 11.93 -9.59
C ASN A 385 -6.36 11.93 -9.19
N THR A 386 -7.20 12.67 -9.89
CA THR A 386 -8.66 12.72 -9.72
C THR A 386 -9.36 12.22 -10.99
N LEU A 387 -10.66 12.00 -10.95
CA LEU A 387 -11.41 11.59 -12.15
C LEU A 387 -11.37 12.68 -13.24
N GLU A 388 -11.40 13.94 -12.83
CA GLU A 388 -11.38 15.11 -13.74
C GLU A 388 -9.97 15.39 -14.25
N HIS A 389 -8.97 15.08 -13.45
CA HIS A 389 -7.56 15.37 -13.74
C HIS A 389 -6.72 14.12 -13.48
N ASN A 390 -6.77 13.17 -14.42
CA ASN A 390 -6.00 11.93 -14.38
C ASN A 390 -4.93 11.93 -15.48
N ARG A 391 -3.69 12.22 -15.11
CA ARG A 391 -2.56 12.16 -16.03
C ARG A 391 -1.77 10.88 -15.79
N VAL A 392 -1.92 9.94 -16.69
CA VAL A 392 -1.20 8.66 -16.59
C VAL A 392 0.31 8.87 -16.62
N GLY A 393 1.01 8.21 -15.71
CA GLY A 393 2.46 8.36 -15.49
C GLY A 393 2.81 9.40 -14.43
N SER A 394 1.87 10.31 -14.08
CA SER A 394 2.03 11.20 -12.93
C SER A 394 1.40 10.60 -11.68
N VAL A 395 1.79 11.13 -10.53
CA VAL A 395 1.13 10.85 -9.25
C VAL A 395 0.02 11.84 -8.91
N GLY A 396 -0.40 12.64 -9.90
CA GLY A 396 -1.46 13.63 -9.76
C GLY A 396 -0.98 15.00 -9.32
N ARG A 397 -1.93 15.79 -8.83
CA ARG A 397 -1.67 17.13 -8.27
C ARG A 397 -1.58 17.06 -6.74
N PRO A 398 -0.84 17.99 -6.12
CA PRO A 398 -0.80 18.14 -4.66
C PRO A 398 -2.19 18.26 -4.04
N LEU A 399 -2.37 17.67 -2.85
CA LEU A 399 -3.57 17.95 -2.06
C LEU A 399 -3.62 19.43 -1.68
N PRO A 400 -4.80 20.05 -1.63
CA PRO A 400 -4.94 21.43 -1.16
C PRO A 400 -4.47 21.59 0.29
N GLY A 401 -3.74 22.69 0.56
CA GLY A 401 -3.22 23.00 1.89
C GLY A 401 -1.83 22.44 2.18
N LEU A 402 -1.15 21.89 1.19
CA LEU A 402 0.25 21.47 1.26
C LEU A 402 1.13 22.42 0.44
N ASP A 403 2.36 22.59 0.89
CA ASP A 403 3.43 23.19 0.09
C ASP A 403 4.35 22.10 -0.45
N ILE A 404 4.69 22.16 -1.73
CA ILE A 404 5.66 21.28 -2.38
C ILE A 404 6.62 22.10 -3.22
N LYS A 405 7.90 21.78 -3.16
CA LYS A 405 8.93 22.32 -4.05
C LYS A 405 9.88 21.22 -4.48
N ILE A 406 10.52 21.42 -5.63
CA ILE A 406 11.61 20.58 -6.11
C ILE A 406 12.92 21.30 -5.75
N ALA A 407 13.80 20.62 -5.04
CA ALA A 407 15.13 21.11 -4.70
C ALA A 407 16.06 21.13 -5.94
N GLU A 408 17.20 21.79 -5.83
CA GLU A 408 18.19 21.88 -6.94
C GLU A 408 18.68 20.52 -7.44
N ASP A 409 18.76 19.54 -6.55
CA ASP A 409 19.15 18.16 -6.86
C ASP A 409 17.97 17.28 -7.33
N GLY A 410 16.79 17.89 -7.52
CA GLY A 410 15.57 17.21 -7.97
C GLY A 410 14.77 16.55 -6.85
N GLU A 411 15.19 16.64 -5.59
CA GLU A 411 14.44 16.05 -4.48
C GLU A 411 13.11 16.77 -4.23
N ILE A 412 12.05 16.00 -4.04
CA ILE A 412 10.74 16.53 -3.66
C ILE A 412 10.78 16.89 -2.18
N LEU A 413 10.49 18.14 -1.89
CA LEU A 413 10.36 18.67 -0.54
C LEU A 413 8.90 19.03 -0.29
N THR A 414 8.37 18.71 0.91
CA THR A 414 7.00 19.04 1.27
C THR A 414 6.92 19.65 2.67
N ARG A 415 5.90 20.48 2.87
CA ARG A 415 5.60 21.15 4.13
C ARG A 415 4.09 21.29 4.31
N GLY A 416 3.60 21.17 5.54
CA GLY A 416 2.19 21.35 5.85
C GLY A 416 1.68 20.42 6.94
N PRO A 417 0.36 20.43 7.22
CA PRO A 417 -0.24 19.69 8.33
C PRO A 417 -0.13 18.15 8.21
N HIS A 418 0.19 17.64 7.04
CA HIS A 418 0.35 16.21 6.76
C HIS A 418 1.70 15.64 7.21
N VAL A 419 2.68 16.49 7.51
CA VAL A 419 4.05 16.08 7.85
C VAL A 419 4.11 15.62 9.31
N PHE A 420 4.76 14.51 9.56
CA PHE A 420 4.92 13.88 10.87
C PHE A 420 5.71 14.75 11.86
N GLN A 421 5.62 14.42 13.16
CA GLN A 421 6.40 15.13 14.20
C GLN A 421 7.90 14.76 14.19
N GLY A 422 8.26 13.59 13.69
CA GLY A 422 9.62 13.07 13.69
C GLY A 422 9.65 11.56 13.94
N TYR A 423 10.86 11.01 14.08
CA TYR A 423 11.06 9.60 14.37
C TYR A 423 11.19 9.38 15.89
N PHE A 424 10.42 8.42 16.40
CA PHE A 424 10.36 8.08 17.82
C PHE A 424 11.74 7.67 18.34
N ASN A 425 12.18 8.29 19.44
CA ASN A 425 13.50 8.09 20.04
C ASN A 425 14.72 8.28 19.11
N LYS A 426 14.55 8.98 17.96
CA LYS A 426 15.62 9.18 16.98
C LYS A 426 15.73 10.67 16.58
N PRO A 427 16.22 11.55 17.47
CA PRO A 427 16.29 12.99 17.22
C PRO A 427 17.24 13.35 16.07
N GLU A 428 18.36 12.65 15.91
CA GLU A 428 19.32 12.88 14.83
C GLU A 428 18.72 12.54 13.46
N ASP A 429 18.05 11.39 13.35
CA ASP A 429 17.32 11.00 12.14
C ASP A 429 16.20 11.99 11.81
N THR A 430 15.53 12.50 12.85
CA THR A 430 14.49 13.52 12.69
C THR A 430 15.09 14.80 12.14
N ALA A 431 16.16 15.31 12.73
CA ALA A 431 16.84 16.51 12.23
C ALA A 431 17.32 16.32 10.78
N ALA A 432 17.91 15.18 10.46
CA ALA A 432 18.38 14.86 9.11
C ALA A 432 17.26 14.80 8.05
N ALA A 433 16.02 14.50 8.47
CA ALA A 433 14.86 14.41 7.58
C ALA A 433 14.31 15.77 7.14
N PHE A 434 14.72 16.85 7.79
CA PHE A 434 14.25 18.20 7.47
C PHE A 434 15.39 19.09 6.93
N THR A 435 15.01 20.21 6.33
CA THR A 435 15.96 21.27 5.93
C THR A 435 16.38 22.11 7.14
N ASP A 436 17.54 22.77 7.03
CA ASP A 436 18.13 23.58 8.12
C ASP A 436 17.54 25.00 8.17
N GLU A 437 16.22 25.13 8.19
CA GLU A 437 15.56 26.41 8.34
C GLU A 437 15.50 26.82 9.83
N PRO A 438 15.64 28.15 10.16
CA PRO A 438 15.70 28.60 11.54
C PRO A 438 14.43 28.31 12.35
N ALA A 439 13.26 28.51 11.75
CA ALA A 439 11.98 28.23 12.39
C ALA A 439 11.45 26.84 11.97
N GLU A 440 10.97 26.05 12.93
CA GLU A 440 10.44 24.72 12.68
C GLU A 440 9.31 24.71 11.65
N SER A 441 8.41 25.70 11.70
CA SER A 441 7.31 25.88 10.73
C SER A 441 7.77 26.18 9.31
N GLN A 442 9.03 26.57 9.12
CA GLN A 442 9.62 26.86 7.81
C GLN A 442 10.38 25.67 7.23
N ARG A 443 10.67 24.64 8.04
CA ARG A 443 11.41 23.46 7.61
C ARG A 443 10.61 22.66 6.58
N TRP A 444 11.32 22.13 5.61
CA TRP A 444 10.78 21.25 4.61
C TRP A 444 11.17 19.81 4.91
N PHE A 445 10.20 18.91 4.88
CA PHE A 445 10.48 17.49 4.94
C PHE A 445 11.10 17.02 3.61
N LYS A 446 12.23 16.34 3.69
CA LYS A 446 12.94 15.72 2.59
C LYS A 446 12.36 14.34 2.34
N THR A 447 11.65 14.17 1.23
CA THR A 447 10.96 12.89 0.95
C THR A 447 11.91 11.75 0.58
N GLY A 448 13.11 12.09 0.13
CA GLY A 448 14.05 11.13 -0.45
C GLY A 448 13.65 10.63 -1.85
N ASP A 449 12.61 11.20 -2.44
CA ASP A 449 12.14 10.88 -3.79
C ASP A 449 12.49 12.04 -4.75
N ILE A 450 12.91 11.70 -5.96
CA ILE A 450 13.24 12.66 -7.03
C ILE A 450 12.03 12.81 -7.94
N GLY A 451 11.74 14.05 -8.36
CA GLY A 451 10.60 14.31 -9.21
C GLY A 451 10.62 15.68 -9.86
N LEU A 452 9.57 15.93 -10.62
CA LEU A 452 9.37 17.20 -11.32
C LEU A 452 7.87 17.51 -11.46
N PHE A 453 7.54 18.78 -11.64
CA PHE A 453 6.22 19.22 -12.08
C PHE A 453 6.19 19.43 -13.58
N ASP A 454 5.10 19.02 -14.23
CA ASP A 454 4.82 19.50 -15.57
C ASP A 454 4.19 20.91 -15.56
N PRO A 455 4.06 21.57 -16.75
CA PRO A 455 3.47 22.90 -16.83
C PRO A 455 2.02 23.01 -16.32
N ASP A 456 1.30 21.88 -16.26
CA ASP A 456 -0.09 21.82 -15.76
C ASP A 456 -0.18 21.51 -14.26
N GLY A 457 0.96 21.41 -13.55
CA GLY A 457 1.05 21.21 -12.12
C GLY A 457 0.86 19.75 -11.67
N PHE A 458 1.06 18.78 -12.55
CA PHE A 458 1.11 17.38 -12.19
C PHE A 458 2.52 17.00 -11.72
N LEU A 459 2.58 16.27 -10.61
CA LEU A 459 3.83 15.76 -10.05
C LEU A 459 4.19 14.41 -10.67
N PHE A 460 5.43 14.28 -11.12
CA PHE A 460 6.02 13.03 -11.61
C PHE A 460 7.15 12.61 -10.67
N ILE A 461 7.11 11.35 -10.24
CA ILE A 461 8.20 10.72 -9.49
C ILE A 461 9.09 10.03 -10.51
N THR A 462 10.36 10.35 -10.52
CA THR A 462 11.32 9.73 -11.44
C THR A 462 12.10 8.61 -10.77
N ASP A 463 12.49 8.76 -9.50
CA ASP A 463 13.18 7.73 -8.72
C ASP A 463 13.25 8.04 -7.23
N ARG A 464 13.93 7.15 -6.47
CA ARG A 464 14.39 7.40 -5.11
C ARG A 464 15.84 7.85 -5.08
N LYS A 465 16.12 8.93 -4.38
CA LYS A 465 17.46 9.52 -4.26
C LYS A 465 18.52 8.51 -3.80
N LYS A 466 18.15 7.61 -2.87
CA LYS A 466 19.05 6.57 -2.32
C LYS A 466 19.17 5.35 -3.23
N ASP A 467 18.21 5.11 -4.11
CA ASP A 467 18.18 3.95 -4.99
C ASP A 467 18.77 4.25 -6.38
N LEU A 468 19.04 5.52 -6.68
CA LEU A 468 19.70 5.92 -7.92
C LEU A 468 21.03 5.20 -8.07
N ILE A 469 21.18 4.46 -9.15
CA ILE A 469 22.41 3.82 -9.55
C ILE A 469 23.29 4.86 -10.24
N LYS A 470 24.49 5.11 -9.71
CA LYS A 470 25.48 5.98 -10.35
C LYS A 470 26.50 5.12 -11.10
N THR A 471 26.39 5.07 -12.41
CA THR A 471 27.38 4.33 -13.22
C THR A 471 28.80 4.90 -13.08
N SER A 472 29.82 4.11 -13.41
CA SER A 472 31.23 4.59 -13.39
C SER A 472 31.48 5.75 -14.35
N GLY A 473 30.63 5.94 -15.36
CA GLY A 473 30.63 7.10 -16.25
C GLY A 473 29.91 8.34 -15.68
N GLY A 474 29.49 8.31 -14.39
CA GLY A 474 28.85 9.43 -13.70
C GLY A 474 27.40 9.66 -14.09
N LYS A 475 26.76 8.77 -14.87
CA LYS A 475 25.34 8.86 -15.22
C LYS A 475 24.47 8.25 -14.12
N TYR A 476 23.37 8.92 -13.78
CA TYR A 476 22.37 8.38 -12.89
C TYR A 476 21.34 7.58 -13.68
N VAL A 477 21.01 6.40 -13.18
CA VAL A 477 20.02 5.49 -13.74
C VAL A 477 18.94 5.25 -12.68
N ALA A 478 17.69 5.35 -13.11
CA ALA A 478 16.47 5.14 -12.33
C ALA A 478 16.07 3.65 -12.34
N PRO A 479 16.46 2.83 -11.35
CA PRO A 479 16.25 1.39 -11.43
C PRO A 479 14.79 0.99 -11.38
N GLN A 480 13.95 1.64 -10.55
CA GLN A 480 12.54 1.27 -10.38
C GLN A 480 11.73 1.46 -11.68
N MET A 481 12.04 2.47 -12.47
CA MET A 481 11.42 2.70 -13.77
C MET A 481 11.72 1.53 -14.73
N ILE A 482 12.97 1.10 -14.78
CA ILE A 482 13.42 0.00 -15.66
C ILE A 482 12.84 -1.33 -15.20
N GLU A 483 12.85 -1.59 -13.88
CA GLU A 483 12.23 -2.77 -13.27
C GLU A 483 10.74 -2.85 -13.59
N GLY A 484 10.03 -1.72 -13.49
CA GLY A 484 8.62 -1.63 -13.87
C GLY A 484 8.34 -1.94 -15.34
N MET A 485 9.27 -1.61 -16.24
CA MET A 485 9.17 -2.01 -17.65
C MET A 485 9.40 -3.51 -17.84
N ILE A 486 10.43 -4.07 -17.19
CA ILE A 486 10.79 -5.49 -17.30
C ILE A 486 9.69 -6.39 -16.71
N ASN A 487 9.10 -5.99 -15.59
CA ASN A 487 8.00 -6.73 -14.94
C ASN A 487 6.70 -6.77 -15.75
N GLN A 488 6.62 -6.09 -16.91
CA GLN A 488 5.53 -6.25 -17.87
C GLN A 488 5.67 -7.52 -18.74
N SER A 489 6.83 -8.17 -18.73
CA SER A 489 7.04 -9.44 -19.42
C SER A 489 6.20 -10.55 -18.78
N GLU A 490 5.52 -11.35 -19.60
CA GLU A 490 4.81 -12.54 -19.11
C GLU A 490 5.75 -13.64 -18.56
N PHE A 491 7.06 -13.54 -18.83
CA PHE A 491 8.09 -14.48 -18.40
C PHE A 491 8.83 -14.03 -17.16
N VAL A 492 8.53 -12.84 -16.62
CA VAL A 492 9.22 -12.25 -15.48
C VAL A 492 8.27 -12.09 -14.30
N GLU A 493 8.59 -12.74 -13.19
CA GLU A 493 7.88 -12.55 -11.92
C GLU A 493 8.42 -11.34 -11.14
N GLN A 494 9.76 -11.19 -11.12
CA GLN A 494 10.43 -10.08 -10.42
C GLN A 494 11.73 -9.72 -11.14
N ALA A 495 12.06 -8.42 -11.17
CA ALA A 495 13.33 -7.92 -11.69
C ALA A 495 13.95 -6.92 -10.71
N VAL A 496 15.26 -6.93 -10.59
CA VAL A 496 16.07 -5.97 -9.83
C VAL A 496 17.24 -5.49 -10.70
N ILE A 497 17.33 -4.19 -10.88
CA ILE A 497 18.44 -3.57 -11.60
C ILE A 497 19.63 -3.38 -10.65
N VAL A 498 20.80 -3.77 -11.09
CA VAL A 498 22.09 -3.65 -10.39
C VAL A 498 23.12 -2.95 -11.26
N GLY A 499 24.13 -2.31 -10.67
CA GLY A 499 25.20 -1.68 -11.45
C GLY A 499 25.76 -0.40 -10.86
N ASP A 500 25.57 -0.14 -9.56
CA ASP A 500 26.21 1.02 -8.91
C ASP A 500 27.74 0.95 -9.06
N LYS A 501 28.33 2.07 -9.50
CA LYS A 501 29.76 2.21 -9.83
C LYS A 501 30.26 1.29 -10.95
N ARG A 502 29.38 0.63 -11.70
CA ARG A 502 29.73 -0.24 -12.85
C ARG A 502 29.60 0.51 -14.18
N LYS A 503 30.20 -0.06 -15.23
CA LYS A 503 30.19 0.55 -16.59
C LYS A 503 28.78 0.63 -17.20
N TYR A 504 27.90 -0.28 -16.84
CA TYR A 504 26.53 -0.40 -17.33
C TYR A 504 25.64 -1.04 -16.25
N VAL A 505 24.34 -0.96 -16.45
CA VAL A 505 23.36 -1.65 -15.60
C VAL A 505 23.07 -3.06 -16.12
N SER A 506 22.83 -3.97 -15.17
CA SER A 506 22.41 -5.35 -15.41
C SER A 506 21.13 -5.63 -14.64
N ALA A 507 20.41 -6.70 -14.96
CA ALA A 507 19.21 -7.11 -14.25
C ALA A 507 19.35 -8.51 -13.65
N LEU A 508 18.97 -8.66 -12.38
CA LEU A 508 18.65 -9.95 -11.79
C LEU A 508 17.16 -10.20 -12.00
N ILE A 509 16.80 -11.36 -12.53
CA ILE A 509 15.43 -11.68 -12.93
C ILE A 509 15.01 -13.02 -12.33
N VAL A 510 13.90 -13.02 -11.60
CA VAL A 510 13.17 -14.22 -11.23
C VAL A 510 12.14 -14.48 -12.32
N PRO A 511 12.25 -15.59 -13.08
CA PRO A 511 11.26 -15.92 -14.09
C PRO A 511 9.91 -16.34 -13.50
N ASP A 512 8.81 -16.08 -14.23
CA ASP A 512 7.56 -16.80 -14.02
C ASP A 512 7.74 -18.26 -14.48
N PHE A 513 7.99 -19.15 -13.55
CA PHE A 513 8.30 -20.55 -13.86
C PHE A 513 7.10 -21.33 -14.40
N GLU A 514 5.86 -20.91 -14.19
CA GLU A 514 4.69 -21.53 -14.82
C GLU A 514 4.71 -21.26 -16.32
N ARG A 515 4.90 -19.98 -16.69
CA ARG A 515 5.00 -19.55 -18.08
C ARG A 515 6.23 -20.10 -18.77
N LEU A 516 7.35 -20.06 -18.08
CA LEU A 516 8.63 -20.53 -18.62
C LEU A 516 8.60 -22.01 -18.95
N ARG A 517 7.99 -22.86 -18.10
CA ARG A 517 7.84 -24.30 -18.38
C ARG A 517 6.93 -24.56 -19.56
N ALA A 518 5.84 -23.81 -19.71
CA ALA A 518 4.95 -23.92 -20.85
C ALA A 518 5.69 -23.61 -22.15
N TRP A 519 6.40 -22.49 -22.19
CA TRP A 519 7.21 -22.09 -23.35
C TRP A 519 8.34 -23.10 -23.63
N ALA A 520 9.07 -23.53 -22.61
CA ALA A 520 10.16 -24.50 -22.73
C ALA A 520 9.69 -25.82 -23.37
N LYS A 521 8.51 -26.30 -22.98
CA LYS A 521 7.89 -27.49 -23.56
C LYS A 521 7.60 -27.30 -25.07
N GLU A 522 7.09 -26.13 -25.47
CA GLU A 522 6.83 -25.82 -26.87
C GLU A 522 8.13 -25.72 -27.71
N GLN A 523 9.22 -25.29 -27.08
CA GLN A 523 10.53 -25.15 -27.73
C GLN A 523 11.41 -26.41 -27.61
N GLY A 524 10.87 -27.52 -27.08
CA GLY A 524 11.60 -28.77 -26.96
C GLY A 524 12.75 -28.72 -25.94
N VAL A 525 12.64 -27.90 -24.91
CA VAL A 525 13.56 -27.92 -23.75
C VAL A 525 13.14 -29.06 -22.84
N GLY A 526 14.01 -30.06 -22.68
CA GLY A 526 13.69 -31.36 -22.07
C GLY A 526 13.60 -31.37 -20.53
N THR A 527 13.66 -30.20 -19.86
CA THR A 527 13.66 -30.11 -18.40
C THR A 527 12.51 -29.26 -17.87
N THR A 528 12.07 -29.57 -16.65
CA THR A 528 11.12 -28.77 -15.86
C THR A 528 11.73 -28.25 -14.56
N ASP A 529 12.97 -28.64 -14.26
CA ASP A 529 13.71 -28.16 -13.09
C ASP A 529 14.06 -26.67 -13.24
N LYS A 530 13.83 -25.89 -12.18
CA LYS A 530 14.03 -24.44 -12.20
C LYS A 530 15.48 -24.05 -12.51
N ARG A 531 16.44 -24.76 -11.92
CA ARG A 531 17.88 -24.44 -12.06
C ARG A 531 18.39 -24.78 -13.44
N GLU A 532 17.96 -25.92 -14.00
CA GLU A 532 18.31 -26.30 -15.35
C GLU A 532 17.66 -25.37 -16.39
N LEU A 533 16.40 -24.96 -16.17
CA LEU A 533 15.72 -24.02 -17.08
C LEU A 533 16.44 -22.69 -17.16
N ILE A 534 16.84 -22.10 -16.04
CA ILE A 534 17.55 -20.80 -16.05
C ILE A 534 18.98 -20.91 -16.61
N ALA A 535 19.56 -22.10 -16.67
CA ALA A 535 20.87 -22.36 -17.27
C ALA A 535 20.77 -22.63 -18.80
N ASP A 536 19.59 -22.94 -19.32
CA ASP A 536 19.40 -23.20 -20.76
C ASP A 536 19.56 -21.88 -21.54
N ARG A 537 20.48 -21.86 -22.50
CA ARG A 537 20.81 -20.68 -23.30
C ARG A 537 19.61 -20.13 -24.06
N ARG A 538 18.71 -20.98 -24.55
CA ARG A 538 17.49 -20.57 -25.28
C ARG A 538 16.56 -19.75 -24.36
N VAL A 539 16.45 -20.16 -23.09
CA VAL A 539 15.69 -19.46 -22.05
C VAL A 539 16.31 -18.10 -21.77
N VAL A 540 17.62 -18.04 -21.55
CA VAL A 540 18.34 -16.79 -21.30
C VAL A 540 18.20 -15.83 -22.47
N ASP A 541 18.41 -16.31 -23.69
CA ASP A 541 18.33 -15.49 -24.91
C ASP A 541 16.90 -14.97 -25.14
N MET A 542 15.89 -15.78 -24.88
CA MET A 542 14.47 -15.39 -25.00
C MET A 542 14.12 -14.29 -23.99
N ILE A 543 14.45 -14.46 -22.71
CA ILE A 543 14.18 -13.45 -21.68
C ILE A 543 14.96 -12.16 -21.99
N LYS A 544 16.22 -12.26 -22.40
CA LYS A 544 17.02 -11.10 -22.78
C LYS A 544 16.45 -10.34 -23.97
N ALA A 545 15.94 -11.06 -24.98
CA ALA A 545 15.28 -10.44 -26.13
C ALA A 545 14.01 -9.69 -25.70
N ASP A 546 13.25 -10.24 -24.76
CA ASP A 546 12.03 -9.60 -24.25
C ASP A 546 12.36 -8.35 -23.41
N VAL A 547 13.37 -8.42 -22.53
CA VAL A 547 13.90 -7.26 -21.80
C VAL A 547 14.32 -6.15 -22.76
N ASN A 548 15.10 -6.48 -23.79
CA ASN A 548 15.55 -5.50 -24.79
C ASN A 548 14.38 -4.87 -25.54
N ARG A 549 13.35 -5.64 -25.85
CA ARG A 549 12.13 -5.15 -26.50
C ARG A 549 11.38 -4.15 -25.62
N LEU A 550 11.23 -4.47 -24.33
CA LEU A 550 10.52 -3.64 -23.36
C LEU A 550 11.27 -2.34 -23.02
N THR A 551 12.61 -2.38 -23.03
CA THR A 551 13.47 -1.25 -22.67
C THR A 551 14.08 -0.53 -23.86
N ARG A 552 13.60 -0.77 -25.08
CA ARG A 552 14.18 -0.26 -26.34
C ARG A 552 14.25 1.27 -26.42
N GLU A 553 13.29 1.98 -25.80
CA GLU A 553 13.16 3.44 -25.85
C GLU A 553 14.03 4.16 -24.83
N LEU A 554 14.70 3.42 -23.92
CA LEU A 554 15.60 3.99 -22.93
C LEU A 554 16.90 4.51 -23.56
N ALA A 555 17.54 5.46 -22.88
CA ALA A 555 18.87 5.93 -23.24
C ALA A 555 19.90 4.78 -23.12
N ASP A 556 20.99 4.85 -23.89
CA ASP A 556 21.95 3.73 -23.96
C ASP A 556 22.59 3.37 -22.62
N TYR A 557 22.76 4.35 -21.70
CA TYR A 557 23.31 4.12 -20.37
C TYR A 557 22.28 3.52 -19.39
N GLU A 558 20.98 3.54 -19.73
CA GLU A 558 19.87 2.96 -18.97
C GLU A 558 19.52 1.54 -19.44
N LYS A 559 19.93 1.16 -20.66
CA LYS A 559 19.66 -0.17 -21.21
C LYS A 559 20.37 -1.27 -20.45
N VAL A 560 19.61 -2.30 -20.09
CA VAL A 560 20.16 -3.50 -19.46
C VAL A 560 21.08 -4.25 -20.44
N LYS A 561 22.35 -4.33 -20.11
CA LYS A 561 23.34 -4.99 -21.00
C LYS A 561 23.42 -6.49 -20.74
N ARG A 562 23.26 -6.94 -19.49
CA ARG A 562 23.33 -8.34 -19.11
C ARG A 562 22.21 -8.70 -18.13
N ILE A 563 21.79 -9.96 -18.11
CA ILE A 563 20.81 -10.48 -17.19
C ILE A 563 21.37 -11.69 -16.44
N GLY A 564 20.99 -11.83 -15.17
CA GLY A 564 21.20 -13.01 -14.35
C GLY A 564 19.85 -13.58 -13.94
N LEU A 565 19.61 -14.87 -14.21
CA LEU A 565 18.34 -15.52 -13.85
C LEU A 565 18.47 -16.19 -12.49
N LEU A 566 17.43 -16.07 -11.66
CA LEU A 566 17.33 -16.63 -10.32
C LEU A 566 16.31 -17.76 -10.28
N ALA A 567 16.64 -18.86 -9.60
CA ALA A 567 15.73 -20.01 -9.42
C ALA A 567 14.71 -19.79 -8.31
N GLU A 568 15.02 -18.92 -7.35
CA GLU A 568 14.23 -18.68 -6.14
C GLU A 568 13.61 -17.27 -6.19
N GLU A 569 12.36 -17.20 -5.76
CA GLU A 569 11.64 -15.93 -5.63
C GLU A 569 12.15 -15.13 -4.43
N PHE A 570 12.14 -13.80 -4.54
CA PHE A 570 12.40 -12.95 -3.38
C PHE A 570 11.28 -13.10 -2.35
N SER A 571 11.64 -13.13 -1.08
CA SER A 571 10.69 -13.34 0.02
C SER A 571 10.92 -12.38 1.19
N ILE A 572 9.90 -12.24 2.04
CA ILE A 572 10.01 -11.48 3.29
C ILE A 572 10.93 -12.23 4.26
N ASP A 573 10.76 -13.55 4.35
CA ASP A 573 11.54 -14.42 5.25
C ASP A 573 13.01 -14.53 4.81
N GLY A 574 13.27 -14.51 3.51
CA GLY A 574 14.61 -14.44 2.94
C GLY A 574 15.30 -13.08 3.11
N GLY A 575 14.53 -12.07 3.51
CA GLY A 575 14.99 -10.72 3.77
C GLY A 575 15.04 -9.81 2.55
N GLU A 576 14.83 -10.31 1.33
CA GLU A 576 14.88 -9.51 0.10
C GLU A 576 13.71 -8.56 -0.06
N LEU A 577 12.56 -8.87 0.57
CA LEU A 577 11.38 -8.03 0.54
C LEU A 577 11.09 -7.37 1.89
N THR A 578 10.48 -6.19 1.83
CA THR A 578 9.83 -5.58 3.00
C THR A 578 8.48 -6.27 3.26
N PRO A 579 7.85 -6.08 4.46
CA PRO A 579 6.48 -6.54 4.72
C PRO A 579 5.45 -6.02 3.71
N THR A 580 5.75 -4.93 3.02
CA THR A 580 4.93 -4.34 1.94
C THR A 580 5.36 -4.80 0.55
N LEU A 581 6.14 -5.88 0.45
CA LEU A 581 6.62 -6.50 -0.78
C LEU A 581 7.52 -5.60 -1.66
N LYS A 582 8.17 -4.59 -1.07
CA LYS A 582 9.19 -3.79 -1.77
C LYS A 582 10.55 -4.47 -1.68
N VAL A 583 11.30 -4.46 -2.77
CA VAL A 583 12.64 -5.03 -2.84
C VAL A 583 13.62 -4.22 -1.99
N LYS A 584 14.37 -4.91 -1.14
CA LYS A 584 15.53 -4.36 -0.41
C LYS A 584 16.79 -4.58 -1.26
N ARG A 585 17.07 -3.66 -2.16
CA ARG A 585 18.18 -3.76 -3.14
C ARG A 585 19.51 -4.16 -2.52
N ARG A 586 19.89 -3.54 -1.40
CA ARG A 586 21.13 -3.86 -0.70
C ARG A 586 21.20 -5.34 -0.29
N VAL A 587 20.11 -5.92 0.22
CA VAL A 587 20.08 -7.33 0.62
C VAL A 587 20.23 -8.23 -0.60
N VAL A 588 19.58 -7.87 -1.72
CA VAL A 588 19.70 -8.59 -2.98
C VAL A 588 21.14 -8.52 -3.51
N GLU A 589 21.77 -7.35 -3.49
CA GLU A 589 23.16 -7.17 -3.91
C GLU A 589 24.15 -7.96 -3.05
N GLU A 590 23.94 -7.97 -1.72
CA GLU A 590 24.77 -8.77 -0.80
C GLU A 590 24.58 -10.28 -1.02
N LYS A 591 23.34 -10.74 -1.16
CA LYS A 591 23.00 -12.17 -1.30
C LYS A 591 23.45 -12.76 -2.63
N TYR A 592 23.35 -12.01 -3.70
CA TYR A 592 23.65 -12.46 -5.07
C TYR A 592 24.94 -11.85 -5.62
N GLY A 593 25.85 -11.40 -4.74
CA GLY A 593 27.10 -10.71 -5.11
C GLY A 593 27.95 -11.47 -6.12
N GLU A 594 28.13 -12.80 -5.95
CA GLU A 594 28.91 -13.64 -6.89
C GLU A 594 28.29 -13.66 -8.29
N LEU A 595 26.97 -13.80 -8.39
CA LEU A 595 26.25 -13.76 -9.66
C LEU A 595 26.40 -12.37 -10.30
N ILE A 596 26.25 -11.31 -9.52
CA ILE A 596 26.41 -9.93 -9.99
C ILE A 596 27.83 -9.73 -10.54
N GLU A 597 28.88 -10.13 -9.80
CA GLU A 597 30.26 -10.02 -10.29
C GLU A 597 30.47 -10.77 -11.62
N SER A 598 29.85 -11.94 -11.79
CA SER A 598 29.94 -12.71 -13.03
C SER A 598 29.37 -11.95 -14.25
N LEU A 599 28.35 -11.08 -14.02
CA LEU A 599 27.76 -10.25 -15.07
C LEU A 599 28.73 -9.16 -15.58
N TYR A 600 29.77 -8.81 -14.81
CA TYR A 600 30.75 -7.79 -15.17
C TYR A 600 32.14 -8.36 -15.48
N SER A 601 32.40 -9.62 -15.12
CA SER A 601 33.73 -10.27 -15.29
C SER A 601 34.00 -10.81 -16.70
N GLY A 602 32.98 -11.00 -17.55
CA GLY A 602 33.15 -11.45 -18.93
C GLY A 602 33.51 -10.26 -19.83
N GLY A 603 34.74 -10.22 -20.33
CA GLY A 603 35.17 -9.24 -21.32
C GLY A 603 34.28 -9.17 -22.56
N GLU A 604 34.38 -8.09 -23.31
CA GLU A 604 33.62 -7.61 -24.48
C GLU A 604 33.11 -8.69 -25.41
#